data_b3334c266f42a722c56d98daa6985bd9
#
_entry.id   b3334c266f42a722c56d98daa6985bd9
#
_cell.length_a   1.000
_cell.length_b   1.000
_cell.length_c   1.000
_cell.angle_alpha   90.00
_cell.angle_beta   90.00
_cell.angle_gamma   90.00
#
_symmetry.space_group_name_H-M   'P 1'
#
loop_
_entity.id
_entity.type
_entity.pdbx_description
1 polymer ?
#
loop_
_entity_poly.entity_id
_entity_poly.type
_entity_poly.pdbx_seq_one_letter_code
_entity_poly.pdbx_strand_id
1 'polypeptide(L)'
;MKIKINRIVEGAKIKLPARAHYNDAGADVYTTYGETLKPHETRRIPLGFSLELPDGVMACVFPRSGMSLEGLVCELPPIDSDYTGEVHAIVTNLTDKLKKVPGGTRIGQLVVIPIVLPDFVEQLGEERGDSAFMSTGEA
;
A
#
# COMPACT_ATOMS: atom_id res chain seq x y z
N MET A 1 6.05 -11.60 15.59
CA MET A 1 6.32 -11.95 14.17
C MET A 1 7.50 -11.16 13.66
N LYS A 2 8.35 -11.80 12.89
CA LYS A 2 9.47 -11.13 12.24
C LYS A 2 9.31 -11.27 10.73
N ILE A 3 9.49 -10.19 10.02
CA ILE A 3 9.43 -10.17 8.56
C ILE A 3 10.78 -9.73 8.03
N LYS A 4 11.37 -10.54 7.18
CA LYS A 4 12.65 -10.18 6.58
C LYS A 4 12.46 -9.08 5.56
N ILE A 5 13.40 -8.16 5.55
CA ILE A 5 13.40 -7.03 4.63
C ILE A 5 14.76 -6.97 3.95
N ASN A 6 14.77 -6.75 2.65
CA ASN A 6 16.00 -6.72 1.88
C ASN A 6 16.15 -5.35 1.21
N ARG A 7 17.32 -4.74 1.34
CA ARG A 7 17.63 -3.51 0.60
C ARG A 7 17.86 -3.87 -0.86
N ILE A 8 17.25 -3.13 -1.76
CA ILE A 8 17.38 -3.40 -3.19
C ILE A 8 18.47 -2.55 -3.83
N VAL A 9 18.63 -1.32 -3.36
CA VAL A 9 19.59 -0.39 -3.97
C VAL A 9 20.78 -0.25 -3.07
N GLU A 10 21.99 -0.56 -3.59
CA GLU A 10 23.23 -0.35 -2.88
C GLU A 10 23.65 1.10 -3.01
N GLY A 11 24.27 1.63 -1.97
CA GLY A 11 24.84 2.97 -1.98
C GLY A 11 23.85 4.09 -1.79
N ALA A 12 22.56 3.84 -1.88
CA ALA A 12 21.56 4.85 -1.58
C ALA A 12 21.31 4.90 -0.07
N LYS A 13 21.01 6.09 0.44
CA LYS A 13 20.63 6.21 1.85
C LYS A 13 19.18 5.80 2.01
N ILE A 14 18.95 4.51 1.95
CA ILE A 14 17.60 3.97 2.10
C ILE A 14 17.27 3.90 3.58
N LYS A 15 16.17 4.49 3.96
CA LYS A 15 15.62 4.30 5.29
C LYS A 15 14.64 3.16 5.24
N LEU A 16 14.90 2.13 6.02
CA LEU A 16 13.97 1.01 6.14
C LEU A 16 12.76 1.43 6.98
N PRO A 17 11.62 0.72 6.83
CA PRO A 17 10.43 1.04 7.61
C PRO A 17 10.72 1.06 9.10
N ALA A 18 10.22 2.08 9.77
CA ALA A 18 10.43 2.23 11.21
C ALA A 18 9.18 2.85 11.85
N ARG A 19 8.76 2.29 13.00
CA ARG A 19 7.67 2.87 13.78
C ARG A 19 8.20 4.01 14.62
N ALA A 20 7.45 5.10 14.68
CA ALA A 20 7.75 6.21 15.59
C ALA A 20 7.54 5.76 17.04
N HIS A 21 6.49 4.98 17.28
CA HIS A 21 6.19 4.38 18.58
C HIS A 21 5.98 2.89 18.40
N TYR A 22 6.31 2.10 19.44
CA TYR A 22 6.29 0.65 19.32
C TYR A 22 4.90 0.07 18.96
N ASN A 23 3.86 0.77 19.30
CA ASN A 23 2.48 0.32 19.08
C ASN A 23 1.76 1.02 17.93
N ASP A 24 2.48 1.77 17.11
CA ASP A 24 1.88 2.37 15.93
C ASP A 24 1.50 1.28 14.93
N ALA A 25 0.37 1.44 14.26
CA ALA A 25 -0.09 0.47 13.26
C ALA A 25 0.87 0.40 12.07
N GLY A 26 1.40 1.54 11.65
CA GLY A 26 2.25 1.63 10.48
C GLY A 26 3.68 1.96 10.80
N ALA A 27 4.57 1.44 9.99
CA ALA A 27 5.99 1.80 10.00
C ALA A 27 6.22 2.80 8.88
N ASP A 28 6.82 3.94 9.18
CA ASP A 28 7.05 4.98 8.20
C ASP A 28 7.94 4.48 7.06
N VAL A 29 7.59 4.82 5.83
CA VAL A 29 8.37 4.51 4.64
C VAL A 29 8.74 5.79 3.90
N TYR A 30 9.87 5.76 3.21
CA TYR A 30 10.50 6.95 2.68
C TYR A 30 10.86 6.78 1.21
N THR A 31 10.78 7.87 0.46
CA THR A 31 11.25 7.88 -0.92
C THR A 31 12.76 7.70 -0.96
N THR A 32 13.27 7.07 -2.02
CA THR A 32 14.70 6.91 -2.23
C THR A 32 15.28 8.09 -2.98
N TYR A 33 14.60 8.51 -4.02
CA TYR A 33 15.02 9.61 -4.87
C TYR A 33 13.96 10.72 -4.86
N GLY A 34 14.34 11.90 -5.31
CA GLY A 34 13.39 12.97 -5.52
C GLY A 34 12.44 12.63 -6.67
N GLU A 35 11.18 12.97 -6.49
CA GLU A 35 10.14 12.75 -7.49
C GLU A 35 9.43 14.06 -7.77
N THR A 36 8.99 14.24 -9.00
CA THR A 36 8.19 15.40 -9.37
C THR A 36 6.93 14.88 -10.05
N LEU A 37 5.78 15.14 -9.44
CA LEU A 37 4.50 14.71 -9.98
C LEU A 37 3.81 15.87 -10.68
N LYS A 38 3.47 15.67 -11.95
CA LYS A 38 2.69 16.63 -12.71
C LYS A 38 1.26 16.66 -12.18
N PRO A 39 0.50 17.71 -12.49
CA PRO A 39 -0.92 17.74 -12.14
C PRO A 39 -1.64 16.48 -12.60
N HIS A 40 -2.41 15.88 -11.70
CA HIS A 40 -3.24 14.70 -11.96
C HIS A 40 -2.44 13.45 -12.38
N GLU A 41 -1.15 13.44 -12.15
CA GLU A 41 -0.30 12.31 -12.46
C GLU A 41 -0.35 11.27 -11.34
N THR A 42 -0.43 9.98 -11.72
CA THR A 42 -0.24 8.86 -10.80
C THR A 42 1.12 8.25 -11.09
N ARG A 43 1.90 8.06 -10.05
CA ARG A 43 3.26 7.55 -10.20
C ARG A 43 3.57 6.48 -9.17
N ARG A 44 4.30 5.46 -9.61
CA ARG A 44 4.80 4.41 -8.74
C ARG A 44 6.16 4.84 -8.23
N ILE A 45 6.26 5.08 -6.94
CA ILE A 45 7.47 5.60 -6.29
C ILE A 45 8.19 4.48 -5.58
N PRO A 46 9.42 4.14 -5.96
CA PRO A 46 10.16 3.05 -5.33
C PRO A 46 10.61 3.41 -3.93
N LEU A 47 10.58 2.44 -3.03
CA LEU A 47 10.96 2.62 -1.63
C LEU A 47 12.30 1.96 -1.26
N GLY A 48 12.89 1.22 -2.18
CA GLY A 48 14.26 0.71 -2.02
C GLY A 48 14.38 -0.58 -1.24
N PHE A 49 13.30 -1.27 -0.97
CA PHE A 49 13.35 -2.54 -0.24
C PHE A 49 12.30 -3.52 -0.76
N SER A 50 12.51 -4.79 -0.45
CA SER A 50 11.53 -5.85 -0.67
C SER A 50 11.25 -6.55 0.65
N LEU A 51 10.14 -7.28 0.70
CA LEU A 51 9.69 -7.99 1.89
C LEU A 51 9.58 -9.47 1.62
N GLU A 52 9.77 -10.26 2.67
CA GLU A 52 9.46 -11.69 2.64
C GLU A 52 8.31 -11.91 3.61
N LEU A 53 7.09 -11.78 3.11
CA LEU A 53 5.89 -11.92 3.92
C LEU A 53 5.52 -13.39 4.07
N PRO A 54 5.17 -13.85 5.28
CA PRO A 54 4.65 -15.20 5.44
C PRO A 54 3.23 -15.29 4.86
N ASP A 55 2.79 -16.52 4.58
CA ASP A 55 1.41 -16.74 4.15
C ASP A 55 0.45 -16.30 5.26
N GLY A 56 -0.71 -15.86 4.86
CA GLY A 56 -1.75 -15.44 5.81
C GLY A 56 -1.70 -13.99 6.22
N VAL A 57 -0.76 -13.22 5.69
CA VAL A 57 -0.74 -11.77 5.88
C VAL A 57 -0.53 -11.07 4.54
N MET A 58 -0.92 -9.82 4.48
CA MET A 58 -0.57 -8.93 3.39
C MET A 58 0.07 -7.69 3.97
N ALA A 59 0.75 -6.92 3.16
CA ALA A 59 1.20 -5.59 3.54
C ALA A 59 0.58 -4.57 2.61
N CYS A 60 0.51 -3.33 3.06
CA CYS A 60 -0.02 -2.24 2.26
C CYS A 60 0.66 -0.93 2.67
N VAL A 61 0.94 -0.07 1.71
CA VAL A 61 1.47 1.26 1.99
C VAL A 61 0.28 2.21 2.13
N PHE A 62 0.01 2.62 3.35
CA PHE A 62 -1.09 3.52 3.64
C PHE A 62 -0.63 4.97 3.48
N PRO A 63 -1.54 5.88 3.14
CA PRO A 63 -1.20 7.29 2.99
C PRO A 63 -0.94 7.94 4.34
N ARG A 64 -0.28 9.09 4.29
CA ARG A 64 -0.18 9.98 5.44
C ARG A 64 -1.25 11.04 5.30
N SER A 65 -1.96 11.31 6.40
CA SER A 65 -3.06 12.28 6.37
C SER A 65 -2.61 13.67 5.93
N GLY A 66 -1.45 14.11 6.36
CA GLY A 66 -0.95 15.43 5.97
C GLY A 66 -0.74 15.57 4.46
N MET A 67 -0.20 14.55 3.82
CA MET A 67 0.00 14.57 2.37
C MET A 67 -1.34 14.48 1.63
N SER A 68 -2.26 13.68 2.14
CA SER A 68 -3.59 13.57 1.53
C SER A 68 -4.31 14.91 1.56
N LEU A 69 -4.17 15.66 2.65
CA LEU A 69 -4.77 16.99 2.76
C LEU A 69 -4.14 17.99 1.80
N GLU A 70 -2.92 17.73 1.36
CA GLU A 70 -2.26 18.58 0.37
C GLU A 70 -2.48 18.10 -1.06
N GLY A 71 -3.31 17.09 -1.24
CA GLY A 71 -3.67 16.58 -2.55
C GLY A 71 -2.79 15.48 -3.10
N LEU A 72 -1.90 14.92 -2.30
CA LEU A 72 -1.11 13.74 -2.67
C LEU A 72 -1.69 12.53 -1.97
N VAL A 73 -2.34 11.66 -2.71
CA VAL A 73 -3.00 10.48 -2.16
C VAL A 73 -2.31 9.21 -2.63
N CYS A 74 -2.36 8.17 -1.79
CA CYS A 74 -1.83 6.85 -2.14
C CYS A 74 -2.94 5.89 -2.48
N GLU A 75 -2.71 5.10 -3.53
CA GLU A 75 -3.52 3.94 -3.80
C GLU A 75 -3.08 2.81 -2.87
N LEU A 76 -3.97 1.85 -2.62
CA LEU A 76 -3.76 0.81 -1.62
C LEU A 76 -3.78 -0.61 -2.20
N PRO A 77 -2.95 -0.92 -3.19
CA PRO A 77 -2.90 -2.31 -3.65
C PRO A 77 -2.29 -3.19 -2.57
N PRO A 78 -2.85 -4.38 -2.32
CA PRO A 78 -2.26 -5.27 -1.35
C PRO A 78 -0.94 -5.83 -1.87
N ILE A 79 0.02 -5.98 -0.97
CA ILE A 79 1.28 -6.66 -1.26
C ILE A 79 1.11 -8.09 -0.80
N ASP A 80 1.11 -9.01 -1.75
CA ASP A 80 0.89 -10.43 -1.48
C ASP A 80 2.13 -11.11 -0.92
N SER A 81 1.93 -12.24 -0.24
CA SER A 81 3.04 -12.96 0.38
C SER A 81 4.06 -13.49 -0.62
N ASP A 82 3.65 -13.74 -1.86
CA ASP A 82 4.57 -14.21 -2.88
C ASP A 82 5.23 -13.09 -3.68
N TYR A 83 4.92 -11.84 -3.38
CA TYR A 83 5.56 -10.72 -4.06
C TYR A 83 6.92 -10.44 -3.42
N THR A 84 7.98 -10.66 -4.17
CA THR A 84 9.35 -10.48 -3.70
C THR A 84 10.06 -9.30 -4.36
N GLY A 85 9.34 -8.53 -5.16
CA GLY A 85 9.90 -7.35 -5.81
C GLY A 85 9.95 -6.14 -4.90
N GLU A 86 10.43 -5.06 -5.46
CA GLU A 86 10.52 -3.80 -4.72
C GLU A 86 9.16 -3.28 -4.31
N VAL A 87 9.06 -2.82 -3.08
CA VAL A 87 7.84 -2.18 -2.57
C VAL A 87 7.79 -0.74 -3.08
N HIS A 88 6.63 -0.33 -3.53
CA HIS A 88 6.39 1.00 -4.07
C HIS A 88 5.22 1.66 -3.36
N ALA A 89 5.25 2.99 -3.30
CA ALA A 89 4.06 3.76 -3.00
C ALA A 89 3.48 4.23 -4.34
N ILE A 90 2.19 4.08 -4.53
CA ILE A 90 1.52 4.57 -5.73
C ILE A 90 0.79 5.84 -5.35
N VAL A 91 1.27 6.97 -5.87
CA VAL A 91 0.83 8.30 -5.42
C VAL A 91 0.23 9.07 -6.58
N THR A 92 -0.90 9.70 -6.34
CA THR A 92 -1.58 10.55 -7.31
C THR A 92 -1.58 11.99 -6.82
N ASN A 93 -1.19 12.90 -7.70
CA ASN A 93 -1.30 14.32 -7.45
C ASN A 93 -2.67 14.80 -7.94
N LEU A 94 -3.57 15.08 -7.00
CA LEU A 94 -4.93 15.53 -7.33
C LEU A 94 -5.02 17.02 -7.61
N THR A 95 -3.91 17.73 -7.57
CA THR A 95 -3.93 19.19 -7.72
C THR A 95 -3.61 19.62 -9.14
N ASP A 96 -3.85 20.90 -9.44
CA ASP A 96 -3.51 21.49 -10.72
C ASP A 96 -2.08 22.04 -10.73
N LYS A 97 -1.30 21.75 -9.71
CA LYS A 97 0.06 22.24 -9.59
C LYS A 97 1.05 21.08 -9.58
N LEU A 98 2.23 21.36 -10.05
CA LEU A 98 3.33 20.41 -9.96
C LEU A 98 3.73 20.25 -8.50
N LYS A 99 3.94 19.00 -8.05
CA LYS A 99 4.35 18.69 -6.70
C LYS A 99 5.72 18.04 -6.70
N LYS A 100 6.62 18.60 -5.91
CA LYS A 100 7.96 18.05 -5.73
C LYS A 100 8.01 17.29 -4.42
N VAL A 101 8.53 16.06 -4.49
CA VAL A 101 8.71 15.20 -3.33
C VAL A 101 10.20 14.90 -3.24
N PRO A 102 10.93 15.53 -2.33
CA PRO A 102 12.36 15.28 -2.19
C PRO A 102 12.68 13.85 -1.80
N GLY A 103 13.88 13.38 -2.15
CA GLY A 103 14.36 12.07 -1.68
C GLY A 103 14.44 12.06 -0.16
N GLY A 104 14.12 10.91 0.43
CA GLY A 104 14.07 10.77 1.89
C GLY A 104 12.80 11.33 2.52
N THR A 105 11.78 11.66 1.72
CA THR A 105 10.50 12.12 2.24
C THR A 105 9.72 10.94 2.78
N ARG A 106 9.11 11.11 3.95
CA ARG A 106 8.19 10.13 4.50
C ARG A 106 6.91 10.18 3.68
N ILE A 107 6.74 9.18 2.81
CA ILE A 107 5.68 9.18 1.80
C ILE A 107 4.44 8.41 2.23
N GLY A 108 4.57 7.56 3.22
CA GLY A 108 3.47 6.72 3.70
C GLY A 108 3.88 5.89 4.89
N GLN A 109 3.09 4.89 5.17
CA GLN A 109 3.35 3.95 6.26
C GLN A 109 3.00 2.54 5.83
N LEU A 110 3.87 1.61 6.14
CA LEU A 110 3.69 0.21 5.82
C LEU A 110 2.93 -0.46 6.95
N VAL A 111 1.81 -1.10 6.62
CA VAL A 111 1.00 -1.84 7.59
C VAL A 111 0.92 -3.28 7.15
N VAL A 112 1.10 -4.22 8.07
CA VAL A 112 0.96 -5.65 7.81
C VAL A 112 -0.36 -6.10 8.42
N ILE A 113 -1.18 -6.77 7.63
CA ILE A 113 -2.56 -7.10 7.99
C ILE A 113 -2.78 -8.60 7.83
N PRO A 114 -3.32 -9.30 8.84
CA PRO A 114 -3.75 -10.69 8.70
C PRO A 114 -4.91 -10.77 7.71
N ILE A 115 -4.90 -11.81 6.89
CA ILE A 115 -5.95 -11.99 5.87
C ILE A 115 -6.57 -13.36 5.98
N VAL A 116 -7.77 -13.48 5.45
CA VAL A 116 -8.45 -14.75 5.28
C VAL A 116 -8.34 -15.13 3.81
N LEU A 117 -7.98 -16.36 3.52
CA LEU A 117 -7.83 -16.89 2.17
C LEU A 117 -8.94 -17.92 1.92
N PRO A 118 -10.17 -17.50 1.64
CA PRO A 118 -11.27 -18.42 1.46
C PRO A 118 -11.26 -19.07 0.09
N ASP A 119 -11.88 -20.25 0.01
CA ASP A 119 -12.22 -20.82 -1.28
C ASP A 119 -13.56 -20.23 -1.67
N PHE A 120 -13.66 -19.76 -2.91
CA PHE A 120 -14.92 -19.25 -3.43
C PHE A 120 -15.63 -20.39 -4.15
N VAL A 121 -16.82 -20.78 -3.65
CA VAL A 121 -17.56 -21.90 -4.16
C VAL A 121 -18.89 -21.39 -4.71
N GLU A 122 -19.17 -21.74 -5.97
CA GLU A 122 -20.43 -21.32 -6.57
C GLU A 122 -21.60 -22.04 -5.92
N GLN A 123 -22.62 -21.30 -5.54
CA GLN A 123 -23.84 -21.91 -5.01
C GLN A 123 -24.69 -22.38 -6.17
N LEU A 124 -24.88 -23.71 -6.23
CA LEU A 124 -25.68 -24.31 -7.32
C LEU A 124 -27.04 -24.70 -6.81
N GLY A 125 -28.04 -24.44 -7.59
CA GLY A 125 -29.33 -25.08 -7.39
C GLY A 125 -30.25 -24.35 -6.47
N GLU A 126 -30.55 -23.95 -5.63
CA GLU A 126 -31.57 -23.39 -4.79
C GLU A 126 -32.02 -22.03 -5.21
N GLU A 127 -33.33 -21.81 -5.19
CA GLU A 127 -33.86 -20.58 -5.57
C GLU A 127 -33.67 -19.52 -4.58
N ARG A 128 -33.17 -19.77 -3.43
CA ARG A 128 -33.01 -18.81 -2.44
C ARG A 128 -32.22 -17.63 -2.86
N GLY A 129 -31.33 -17.83 -3.79
CA GLY A 129 -30.57 -16.75 -4.32
C GLY A 129 -31.40 -15.59 -4.83
N ASP A 130 -32.47 -15.89 -5.55
CA ASP A 130 -33.31 -14.87 -6.09
C ASP A 130 -34.06 -14.13 -5.02
N SER A 131 -34.61 -14.84 -4.06
CA SER A 131 -35.31 -14.21 -2.97
C SER A 131 -34.41 -13.31 -2.15
N ALA A 132 -33.23 -13.76 -1.86
CA ALA A 132 -32.31 -12.97 -1.08
C ALA A 132 -31.89 -11.71 -1.83
N PHE A 133 -31.71 -11.83 -3.12
CA PHE A 133 -31.30 -10.71 -3.93
C PHE A 133 -32.43 -9.68 -4.02
N MET A 134 -33.63 -10.12 -4.22
CA MET A 134 -34.78 -9.26 -4.30
C MET A 134 -35.01 -8.53 -2.98
N SER A 135 -34.79 -9.22 -1.89
CA SER A 135 -35.05 -8.62 -0.60
C SER A 135 -34.04 -7.54 -0.23
N THR A 136 -32.90 -7.51 -0.85
CA THR A 136 -31.94 -6.45 -0.57
C THR A 136 -32.25 -5.20 -1.36
N GLY A 137 -33.14 -5.28 -2.24
CA GLY A 137 -33.50 -4.13 -2.88
C GLY A 137 -32.79 -3.94 -4.05
N GLU A 138 -32.26 -3.90 -4.45
CA GLU A 138 -31.82 -3.61 -5.45
C GLU A 138 -30.81 -3.77 -5.83
N ALA A 139 -30.51 -4.09 -6.05
CA ALA A 139 -29.45 -4.42 -6.52
C ALA A 139 -28.73 -3.87 -7.31
#